data_99ab23e5aff8518952a45c9ab0ecbd65
#
_entry.id   99ab23e5aff8518952a45c9ab0ecbd65
#
_cell.length_a   1.000
_cell.length_b   1.000
_cell.length_c   1.000
_cell.angle_alpha   90.00
_cell.angle_beta   90.00
_cell.angle_gamma   90.00
#
_symmetry.space_group_name_H-M   'P 1'
#
loop_
_entity.id
_entity.type
_entity.pdbx_description
1 polymer ?
#
loop_
_entity_poly.entity_id
_entity_poly.type
_entity_poly.pdbx_seq_one_letter_code
_entity_poly.pdbx_strand_id
1 'polypeptide(L)'
;MARERNRSIINELVRLHKQHLDGRLPVYDGRKGMFTAAPLPFKTKEFIVKVSNTERGYQGEKEYKVTIKEVAKLNLYNLQQSLAGRQRELPQDTIQALDIALRETPTAKYTPISRSFFSKSFGHGGDIGSGVECWRGYYQSLRPTQMGLSLNIDISATAFYKAQPVMDFALEYLNIRGDAPRRLFDQDRLKLKKALKGVRVVATHRPDISIRYKITGITSAPLNELTFDLDGTRVSVVQYFIRQYDYSLKYIQWPCLQAGSDSRPTYLPMEVCNILGGQRYSRKLNERQVTNILRLACERPDKREGSIVEVINRNNYGIDDNAKEFGIKVMNQLALVDARVLPPPRLKYHQSGREQICNPSVGQWNMNNKRMINGGSIRHWACVSFGSRLQWNDVSVFCNYLVGTCNNMGMARQGNLEAVKNIYRQSAQVLAQQGLEGQNLELLFVVLPDGPNASDCYGRVKRLCEIVLGLITQCCLPKHVQRAGTQYLQNMALKINVKVGGRNTVLENALLRGIPLLTDKPTIIFGADVTHPSPGEDMSPSIAAVVASMDWPEVSKYTCLVSSQGHREEIIADLFTEVKDPQKGVIYGGMIRELLLSFYKANKSCKPGRIIFY
;
A
#
# COMPACT_ATOMS: atom_id res chain seq x y z
N MET A 1 8.59 -17.19 -10.69
CA MET A 1 8.91 -18.36 -11.55
C MET A 1 9.60 -17.97 -12.85
N ALA A 2 9.01 -17.19 -13.75
CA ALA A 2 9.69 -16.87 -15.01
C ALA A 2 11.03 -16.14 -14.81
N ARG A 3 11.08 -15.10 -13.98
CA ARG A 3 12.31 -14.34 -13.71
C ARG A 3 13.38 -15.16 -13.01
N GLU A 4 13.06 -15.96 -12.01
CA GLU A 4 14.00 -16.85 -11.31
C GLU A 4 14.61 -17.88 -12.28
N ARG A 5 13.77 -18.49 -13.11
CA ARG A 5 14.21 -19.44 -14.12
C ARG A 5 15.08 -18.77 -15.19
N ASN A 6 14.68 -17.60 -15.68
CA ASN A 6 15.49 -16.85 -16.64
C ASN A 6 16.86 -16.51 -16.07
N ARG A 7 16.96 -16.10 -14.80
CA ARG A 7 18.25 -15.88 -14.14
C ARG A 7 19.08 -17.14 -14.04
N SER A 8 18.47 -18.29 -13.68
CA SER A 8 19.18 -19.56 -13.64
C SER A 8 19.77 -19.94 -15.00
N ILE A 9 19.01 -19.71 -16.09
CA ILE A 9 19.46 -19.98 -17.46
C ILE A 9 20.64 -19.03 -17.82
N ILE A 10 20.51 -17.73 -17.54
CA ILE A 10 21.57 -16.75 -17.85
C ILE A 10 22.82 -17.00 -17.01
N ASN A 11 22.69 -17.29 -15.72
CA ASN A 11 23.83 -17.63 -14.86
C ASN A 11 24.57 -18.87 -15.38
N GLU A 12 23.84 -19.90 -15.80
CA GLU A 12 24.41 -21.10 -16.38
C GLU A 12 25.07 -20.83 -17.74
N LEU A 13 24.46 -19.97 -18.56
CA LEU A 13 25.06 -19.50 -19.81
C LEU A 13 26.41 -18.82 -19.57
N VAL A 14 26.47 -17.88 -18.62
CA VAL A 14 27.72 -17.17 -18.28
C VAL A 14 28.77 -18.13 -17.76
N ARG A 15 28.39 -19.12 -16.94
CA ARG A 15 29.31 -20.14 -16.42
C ARG A 15 29.88 -21.01 -17.52
N LEU A 16 29.04 -21.52 -18.43
CA LEU A 16 29.46 -22.44 -19.49
C LEU A 16 30.21 -21.77 -20.65
N HIS A 17 29.85 -20.53 -20.96
CA HIS A 17 30.29 -19.83 -22.15
C HIS A 17 31.18 -18.60 -21.84
N LYS A 18 31.87 -18.58 -20.70
CA LYS A 18 32.70 -17.46 -20.25
C LYS A 18 33.72 -17.00 -21.31
N GLN A 19 34.35 -17.94 -22.02
CA GLN A 19 35.32 -17.62 -23.09
C GLN A 19 34.64 -16.91 -24.28
N HIS A 20 33.44 -17.32 -24.66
CA HIS A 20 32.68 -16.67 -25.73
C HIS A 20 32.17 -15.27 -25.37
N LEU A 21 32.14 -14.94 -24.08
CA LEU A 21 31.81 -13.63 -23.57
C LEU A 21 33.07 -12.77 -23.31
N ASP A 22 34.23 -13.20 -23.79
CA ASP A 22 35.51 -12.52 -23.57
C ASP A 22 35.86 -12.29 -22.09
N GLY A 23 35.44 -13.24 -21.23
CA GLY A 23 35.63 -13.13 -19.78
C GLY A 23 34.73 -12.10 -19.06
N ARG A 24 33.87 -11.38 -19.79
CA ARG A 24 32.99 -10.35 -19.23
C ARG A 24 32.01 -10.93 -18.23
N LEU A 25 31.65 -10.12 -17.23
CA LEU A 25 30.60 -10.41 -16.28
C LEU A 25 29.32 -9.61 -16.65
N PRO A 26 28.39 -10.19 -17.43
CA PRO A 26 27.15 -9.52 -17.77
C PRO A 26 26.22 -9.47 -16.57
N VAL A 27 25.44 -8.39 -16.46
CA VAL A 27 24.36 -8.25 -15.48
C VAL A 27 23.01 -8.30 -16.19
N TYR A 28 21.99 -8.85 -15.51
CA TYR A 28 20.72 -9.20 -16.13
C TYR A 28 19.51 -8.63 -15.38
N ASP A 29 18.58 -8.01 -16.09
CA ASP A 29 17.38 -7.39 -15.52
C ASP A 29 16.30 -8.41 -15.03
N GLY A 30 16.52 -9.71 -15.28
CA GLY A 30 15.56 -10.78 -14.99
C GLY A 30 14.44 -10.91 -16.03
N ARG A 31 14.46 -10.14 -17.12
CA ARG A 31 13.44 -10.18 -18.19
C ARG A 31 14.06 -10.47 -19.55
N LYS A 32 14.60 -9.45 -20.21
CA LYS A 32 15.17 -9.53 -21.56
C LYS A 32 16.45 -8.72 -21.73
N GLY A 33 16.74 -7.77 -20.83
CA GLY A 33 17.89 -6.87 -20.90
C GLY A 33 19.11 -7.49 -20.22
N MET A 34 20.20 -7.60 -20.95
CA MET A 34 21.52 -7.95 -20.44
C MET A 34 22.49 -6.82 -20.75
N PHE A 35 23.33 -6.44 -19.80
CA PHE A 35 24.29 -5.35 -19.94
C PHE A 35 25.69 -5.87 -19.67
N THR A 36 26.68 -5.34 -20.42
CA THR A 36 28.09 -5.63 -20.26
C THR A 36 28.88 -4.32 -20.16
N ALA A 37 29.94 -4.31 -19.42
CA ALA A 37 30.79 -3.12 -19.23
C ALA A 37 31.60 -2.75 -20.51
N ALA A 38 31.76 -3.69 -21.43
CA ALA A 38 32.37 -3.47 -22.73
C ALA A 38 31.68 -4.30 -23.81
N PRO A 39 31.89 -4.01 -25.12
CA PRO A 39 31.29 -4.78 -26.20
C PRO A 39 31.66 -6.26 -26.13
N LEU A 40 30.72 -7.12 -26.52
CA LEU A 40 30.97 -8.54 -26.73
C LEU A 40 31.64 -8.77 -28.09
N PRO A 41 32.41 -9.88 -28.29
CA PRO A 41 33.10 -10.18 -29.56
C PRO A 41 32.16 -10.58 -30.70
N PHE A 42 30.86 -10.38 -30.53
CA PHE A 42 29.84 -10.69 -31.53
C PHE A 42 28.63 -9.71 -31.42
N LYS A 43 27.93 -9.47 -32.53
CA LYS A 43 26.69 -8.68 -32.54
C LYS A 43 25.47 -9.53 -32.28
N THR A 44 25.47 -10.78 -32.75
CA THR A 44 24.39 -11.76 -32.50
C THR A 44 25.01 -13.12 -32.38
N LYS A 45 24.62 -13.87 -31.33
CA LYS A 45 25.05 -15.26 -31.14
C LYS A 45 23.99 -16.06 -30.39
N GLU A 46 23.85 -17.33 -30.80
CA GLU A 46 22.98 -18.29 -30.14
C GLU A 46 23.79 -19.23 -29.26
N PHE A 47 23.21 -19.55 -28.10
CA PHE A 47 23.78 -20.46 -27.12
C PHE A 47 22.76 -21.51 -26.74
N ILE A 48 23.22 -22.73 -26.53
CA ILE A 48 22.42 -23.82 -25.98
C ILE A 48 22.83 -24.00 -24.53
N VAL A 49 21.84 -23.90 -23.63
CA VAL A 49 22.05 -23.98 -22.18
C VAL A 49 21.22 -25.11 -21.61
N LYS A 50 21.85 -26.05 -20.93
CA LYS A 50 21.18 -27.15 -20.23
C LYS A 50 21.07 -26.80 -18.76
N VAL A 51 19.85 -26.79 -18.23
CA VAL A 51 19.57 -26.51 -16.84
C VAL A 51 18.85 -27.69 -16.21
N SER A 52 19.36 -28.16 -15.09
CA SER A 52 18.73 -29.25 -14.31
C SER A 52 17.34 -28.84 -13.84
N ASN A 53 16.33 -29.64 -14.16
CA ASN A 53 14.94 -29.37 -13.79
C ASN A 53 14.56 -30.14 -12.52
N THR A 54 14.82 -29.55 -11.36
CA THR A 54 14.44 -30.12 -10.06
C THR A 54 12.99 -29.87 -9.65
N GLU A 55 12.20 -29.16 -10.50
CA GLU A 55 10.85 -28.71 -10.09
C GLU A 55 9.79 -29.84 -10.03
N ARG A 56 10.03 -31.01 -10.60
CA ARG A 56 9.04 -32.11 -10.67
C ARG A 56 9.54 -33.48 -10.18
N GLY A 57 10.65 -33.52 -9.41
CA GLY A 57 11.19 -34.80 -8.93
C GLY A 57 11.76 -35.72 -10.01
N TYR A 58 11.80 -35.28 -11.26
CA TYR A 58 12.54 -35.94 -12.33
C TYR A 58 13.90 -35.27 -12.47
N GLN A 59 14.96 -36.04 -12.32
CA GLN A 59 16.32 -35.63 -12.70
C GLN A 59 16.39 -35.62 -14.22
N GLY A 60 15.95 -34.52 -14.85
CA GLY A 60 16.04 -34.30 -16.28
C GLY A 60 16.69 -32.96 -16.56
N GLU A 61 17.62 -32.93 -17.49
CA GLU A 61 18.14 -31.68 -18.03
C GLU A 61 17.14 -31.14 -19.06
N LYS A 62 16.85 -29.83 -18.95
CA LYS A 62 16.06 -29.14 -19.98
C LYS A 62 16.98 -28.20 -20.75
N GLU A 63 16.95 -28.34 -22.06
CA GLU A 63 17.73 -27.53 -22.98
C GLU A 63 16.97 -26.24 -23.34
N TYR A 64 17.68 -25.12 -23.33
CA TYR A 64 17.16 -23.81 -23.70
C TYR A 64 18.07 -23.18 -24.76
N LYS A 65 17.46 -22.66 -25.81
CA LYS A 65 18.10 -21.86 -26.83
C LYS A 65 18.04 -20.39 -26.42
N VAL A 66 19.19 -19.76 -26.23
CA VAL A 66 19.30 -18.36 -25.80
C VAL A 66 20.02 -17.57 -26.90
N THR A 67 19.36 -16.56 -27.45
CA THR A 67 19.96 -15.66 -28.45
C THR A 67 20.31 -14.35 -27.79
N ILE A 68 21.58 -13.96 -27.82
CA ILE A 68 22.06 -12.65 -27.39
C ILE A 68 22.27 -11.79 -28.63
N LYS A 69 21.67 -10.58 -28.63
CA LYS A 69 21.79 -9.61 -29.72
C LYS A 69 22.15 -8.25 -29.17
N GLU A 70 23.19 -7.60 -29.72
CA GLU A 70 23.51 -6.20 -29.44
C GLU A 70 22.39 -5.31 -29.97
N VAL A 71 21.80 -4.49 -29.09
CA VAL A 71 20.70 -3.58 -29.44
C VAL A 71 21.07 -2.12 -29.30
N ALA A 72 21.97 -1.78 -28.39
CA ALA A 72 22.43 -0.41 -28.17
C ALA A 72 23.76 -0.38 -27.45
N LYS A 73 24.50 0.72 -27.63
CA LYS A 73 25.67 1.09 -26.83
C LYS A 73 25.32 2.29 -25.96
N LEU A 74 25.43 2.11 -24.65
CA LEU A 74 25.15 3.18 -23.70
C LEU A 74 26.35 4.13 -23.57
N ASN A 75 26.05 5.43 -23.48
CA ASN A 75 27.09 6.44 -23.41
C ASN A 75 27.19 7.07 -22.02
N LEU A 76 28.24 6.74 -21.27
CA LEU A 76 28.52 7.31 -19.96
C LEU A 76 28.85 8.81 -20.01
N TYR A 77 29.37 9.30 -21.13
CA TYR A 77 29.65 10.72 -21.32
C TYR A 77 28.37 11.56 -21.18
N ASN A 78 27.25 11.10 -21.76
CA ASN A 78 25.97 11.79 -21.63
C ASN A 78 25.50 11.86 -20.16
N LEU A 79 25.76 10.82 -19.38
CA LEU A 79 25.46 10.84 -17.95
C LEU A 79 26.32 11.88 -17.21
N GLN A 80 27.60 11.96 -17.52
CA GLN A 80 28.50 12.95 -16.93
C GLN A 80 28.09 14.38 -17.30
N GLN A 81 27.68 14.63 -18.56
CA GLN A 81 27.21 15.95 -18.99
C GLN A 81 25.89 16.34 -18.30
N SER A 82 24.96 15.40 -18.12
CA SER A 82 23.71 15.63 -17.38
C SER A 82 23.96 15.92 -15.90
N LEU A 83 24.85 15.15 -15.25
CA LEU A 83 25.21 15.40 -13.85
C LEU A 83 25.95 16.74 -13.65
N ALA A 84 26.69 17.19 -14.67
CA ALA A 84 27.34 18.51 -14.67
C ALA A 84 26.38 19.68 -15.02
N GLY A 85 25.08 19.39 -15.23
CA GLY A 85 24.07 20.39 -15.61
C GLY A 85 24.20 20.93 -17.03
N ARG A 86 25.05 20.33 -17.88
CA ARG A 86 25.28 20.76 -19.26
C ARG A 86 24.28 20.18 -20.26
N GLN A 87 23.55 19.14 -19.85
CA GLN A 87 22.50 18.50 -20.64
C GLN A 87 21.23 18.36 -19.80
N ARG A 88 20.08 18.71 -20.37
CA ARG A 88 18.78 18.66 -19.65
C ARG A 88 18.23 17.24 -19.52
N GLU A 89 18.45 16.40 -20.53
CA GLU A 89 17.94 15.04 -20.54
C GLU A 89 18.85 14.10 -19.73
N LEU A 90 18.23 13.34 -18.85
CA LEU A 90 18.90 12.28 -18.09
C LEU A 90 18.90 10.98 -18.91
N PRO A 91 20.07 10.35 -19.16
CA PRO A 91 20.15 9.08 -19.89
C PRO A 91 19.65 7.93 -18.99
N GLN A 92 18.34 7.73 -18.96
CA GLN A 92 17.68 6.75 -18.10
C GLN A 92 18.21 5.33 -18.30
N ASP A 93 18.47 4.93 -19.54
CA ASP A 93 18.99 3.59 -19.85
C ASP A 93 20.38 3.34 -19.25
N THR A 94 21.23 4.38 -19.24
CA THR A 94 22.56 4.30 -18.61
C THR A 94 22.44 4.16 -17.08
N ILE A 95 21.57 4.97 -16.46
CA ILE A 95 21.33 4.89 -15.01
C ILE A 95 20.74 3.51 -14.65
N GLN A 96 19.83 2.99 -15.48
CA GLN A 96 19.24 1.67 -15.29
C GLN A 96 20.27 0.55 -15.36
N ALA A 97 21.20 0.61 -16.33
CA ALA A 97 22.26 -0.41 -16.46
C ALA A 97 23.16 -0.44 -15.21
N LEU A 98 23.57 0.74 -14.71
CA LEU A 98 24.36 0.84 -13.48
C LEU A 98 23.57 0.41 -12.23
N ASP A 99 22.26 0.74 -12.15
CA ASP A 99 21.39 0.26 -11.05
C ASP A 99 21.29 -1.26 -11.05
N ILE A 100 21.17 -1.90 -12.23
CA ILE A 100 21.12 -3.37 -12.37
C ILE A 100 22.48 -3.98 -11.95
N ALA A 101 23.60 -3.38 -12.33
CA ALA A 101 24.92 -3.86 -11.94
C ALA A 101 25.08 -3.92 -10.42
N LEU A 102 24.72 -2.86 -9.70
CA LEU A 102 24.76 -2.83 -8.23
C LEU A 102 23.75 -3.74 -7.55
N ARG A 103 22.71 -4.19 -8.26
CA ARG A 103 21.66 -5.05 -7.73
C ARG A 103 21.87 -6.54 -8.01
N GLU A 104 22.85 -6.91 -8.84
CA GLU A 104 23.04 -8.30 -9.25
C GLU A 104 23.38 -9.19 -8.05
N THR A 105 24.42 -8.84 -7.28
CA THR A 105 24.82 -9.55 -6.06
C THR A 105 23.71 -9.56 -4.97
N PRO A 106 23.08 -8.43 -4.61
CA PRO A 106 21.92 -8.43 -3.72
C PRO A 106 20.75 -9.31 -4.20
N THR A 107 20.50 -9.36 -5.50
CA THR A 107 19.42 -10.21 -6.07
C THR A 107 19.70 -11.69 -5.90
N ALA A 108 20.96 -12.11 -5.97
CA ALA A 108 21.36 -13.48 -5.73
C ALA A 108 21.33 -13.86 -4.25
N LYS A 109 21.63 -12.91 -3.35
CA LYS A 109 21.81 -13.12 -1.91
C LYS A 109 20.51 -13.02 -1.12
N TYR A 110 19.58 -12.17 -1.53
CA TYR A 110 18.35 -11.82 -0.80
C TYR A 110 17.10 -12.08 -1.64
N THR A 111 15.93 -11.98 -1.03
CA THR A 111 14.62 -12.07 -1.72
C THR A 111 14.26 -10.70 -2.34
N PRO A 112 14.36 -10.55 -3.68
CA PRO A 112 14.06 -9.27 -4.33
C PRO A 112 12.56 -9.08 -4.51
N ILE A 113 12.05 -7.91 -4.12
CA ILE A 113 10.69 -7.45 -4.40
C ILE A 113 10.78 -6.04 -4.97
N SER A 114 10.56 -5.89 -6.28
CA SER A 114 10.77 -4.64 -7.00
C SER A 114 12.21 -4.12 -6.82
N ARG A 115 12.40 -2.95 -6.18
CA ARG A 115 13.69 -2.35 -5.87
C ARG A 115 14.15 -2.60 -4.44
N SER A 116 13.48 -3.45 -3.70
CA SER A 116 13.83 -3.78 -2.32
C SER A 116 14.29 -5.22 -2.18
N PHE A 117 15.12 -5.46 -1.18
CA PHE A 117 15.73 -6.74 -0.86
C PHE A 117 15.40 -7.12 0.57
N PHE A 118 14.88 -8.32 0.79
CA PHE A 118 14.39 -8.78 2.08
C PHE A 118 15.10 -10.07 2.51
N SER A 119 15.38 -10.18 3.81
CA SER A 119 15.93 -11.41 4.40
C SER A 119 15.62 -11.47 5.89
N LYS A 120 15.50 -12.67 6.43
CA LYS A 120 15.45 -12.89 7.89
C LYS A 120 16.73 -12.46 8.60
N SER A 121 17.86 -12.39 7.86
CA SER A 121 19.16 -11.97 8.40
C SER A 121 19.28 -10.47 8.71
N PHE A 122 18.33 -9.63 8.27
CA PHE A 122 18.36 -8.18 8.54
C PHE A 122 17.78 -7.80 9.92
N GLY A 123 17.81 -8.72 10.89
CA GLY A 123 17.37 -8.48 12.25
C GLY A 123 15.90 -8.82 12.51
N HIS A 124 15.39 -8.36 13.66
CA HIS A 124 14.10 -8.80 14.16
C HIS A 124 12.93 -8.41 13.25
N GLY A 125 12.70 -9.26 12.26
CA GLY A 125 11.36 -9.50 11.74
C GLY A 125 10.57 -10.26 12.82
N GLY A 126 9.29 -10.47 12.64
CA GLY A 126 8.51 -11.21 13.61
C GLY A 126 7.20 -11.70 13.05
N ASP A 127 6.59 -12.59 13.77
CA ASP A 127 5.22 -13.02 13.52
C ASP A 127 4.28 -11.81 13.75
N ILE A 128 3.51 -11.47 12.73
CA ILE A 128 2.51 -10.40 12.80
C ILE A 128 1.08 -10.92 12.92
N GLY A 129 0.95 -12.24 13.01
CA GLY A 129 -0.30 -12.96 13.20
C GLY A 129 -0.98 -13.42 11.91
N SER A 130 -1.90 -14.38 12.06
CA SER A 130 -2.68 -14.97 10.97
C SER A 130 -1.82 -15.65 9.89
N GLY A 131 -0.75 -16.33 10.28
CA GLY A 131 0.14 -17.04 9.37
C GLY A 131 1.05 -16.16 8.54
N VAL A 132 1.26 -14.92 8.99
CA VAL A 132 2.06 -13.91 8.28
C VAL A 132 3.19 -13.41 9.17
N GLU A 133 4.39 -13.31 8.59
CA GLU A 133 5.58 -12.77 9.25
C GLU A 133 6.06 -11.49 8.54
N CYS A 134 6.66 -10.59 9.28
CA CYS A 134 7.31 -9.39 8.75
C CYS A 134 8.80 -9.67 8.51
N TRP A 135 9.29 -9.38 7.31
CA TRP A 135 10.72 -9.38 7.03
C TRP A 135 11.22 -7.95 6.88
N ARG A 136 12.37 -7.69 7.45
CA ARG A 136 13.13 -6.46 7.23
C ARG A 136 13.96 -6.60 5.96
N GLY A 137 14.27 -5.46 5.40
CA GLY A 137 15.06 -5.35 4.20
C GLY A 137 15.42 -3.91 3.94
N TYR A 138 15.87 -3.64 2.73
CA TYR A 138 16.20 -2.30 2.29
C TYR A 138 15.77 -2.07 0.84
N TYR A 139 15.45 -0.83 0.55
CA TYR A 139 15.25 -0.30 -0.80
C TYR A 139 16.59 0.21 -1.33
N GLN A 140 16.86 0.00 -2.63
CA GLN A 140 18.07 0.48 -3.29
C GLN A 140 17.74 1.05 -4.65
N SER A 141 18.31 2.23 -4.97
CA SER A 141 18.25 2.79 -6.32
C SER A 141 19.36 3.81 -6.55
N LEU A 142 19.84 3.89 -7.79
CA LEU A 142 20.68 5.00 -8.21
C LEU A 142 19.83 6.23 -8.52
N ARG A 143 20.28 7.40 -8.05
CA ARG A 143 19.61 8.68 -8.25
C ARG A 143 20.61 9.74 -8.71
N PRO A 144 20.33 10.44 -9.81
CA PRO A 144 21.05 11.67 -10.15
C PRO A 144 20.67 12.76 -9.13
N THR A 145 21.66 13.41 -8.56
CA THR A 145 21.53 14.49 -7.59
C THR A 145 22.46 15.65 -7.96
N GLN A 146 22.32 16.78 -7.31
CA GLN A 146 23.25 17.91 -7.50
C GLN A 146 24.70 17.57 -7.12
N MET A 147 24.91 16.55 -6.31
CA MET A 147 26.25 16.05 -5.91
C MET A 147 26.80 14.99 -6.85
N GLY A 148 26.12 14.69 -7.94
CA GLY A 148 26.46 13.60 -8.85
C GLY A 148 25.50 12.41 -8.72
N LEU A 149 25.99 11.21 -9.04
CA LEU A 149 25.20 9.98 -8.95
C LEU A 149 25.25 9.44 -7.52
N SER A 150 24.10 9.35 -6.87
CA SER A 150 23.96 8.87 -5.48
C SER A 150 23.33 7.50 -5.43
N LEU A 151 23.86 6.61 -4.58
CA LEU A 151 23.22 5.36 -4.21
C LEU A 151 22.25 5.62 -3.05
N ASN A 152 20.97 5.61 -3.35
CA ASN A 152 19.92 5.79 -2.35
C ASN A 152 19.57 4.44 -1.73
N ILE A 153 19.80 4.31 -0.43
CA ILE A 153 19.42 3.14 0.38
C ILE A 153 18.49 3.60 1.49
N ASP A 154 17.42 2.84 1.70
CA ASP A 154 16.51 3.08 2.80
C ASP A 154 15.96 1.78 3.38
N ILE A 155 15.69 1.77 4.68
CA ILE A 155 15.18 0.59 5.36
C ILE A 155 13.72 0.35 4.98
N SER A 156 13.39 -0.90 4.74
CA SER A 156 12.06 -1.34 4.31
C SER A 156 11.61 -2.56 5.12
N ALA A 157 10.31 -2.72 5.28
CA ALA A 157 9.70 -3.88 5.89
C ALA A 157 8.45 -4.28 5.10
N THR A 158 8.23 -5.59 4.95
CA THR A 158 7.04 -6.08 4.26
C THR A 158 6.61 -7.44 4.80
N ALA A 159 5.38 -7.82 4.49
CA ALA A 159 4.77 -9.06 4.95
C ALA A 159 5.08 -10.23 4.01
N PHE A 160 5.38 -11.38 4.62
CA PHE A 160 5.60 -12.65 3.95
C PHE A 160 4.70 -13.73 4.54
N TYR A 161 4.36 -14.74 3.75
CA TYR A 161 3.78 -15.95 4.29
C TYR A 161 4.81 -16.65 5.18
N LYS A 162 4.37 -17.06 6.38
CA LYS A 162 5.18 -17.87 7.27
C LYS A 162 5.39 -19.26 6.65
N ALA A 163 6.62 -19.76 6.68
CA ALA A 163 6.92 -21.12 6.25
C ALA A 163 6.42 -22.08 7.31
N GLN A 164 5.25 -22.69 7.07
CA GLN A 164 4.56 -23.57 8.04
C GLN A 164 3.62 -24.50 7.30
N PRO A 165 3.09 -25.56 7.96
CA PRO A 165 2.03 -26.40 7.42
C PRO A 165 0.81 -25.57 7.00
N VAL A 166 0.17 -25.96 5.88
CA VAL A 166 -1.02 -25.27 5.39
C VAL A 166 -2.17 -25.34 6.40
N MET A 167 -2.28 -26.43 7.14
CA MET A 167 -3.29 -26.56 8.21
C MET A 167 -3.08 -25.51 9.31
N ASP A 168 -1.85 -25.33 9.78
CA ASP A 168 -1.53 -24.32 10.80
C ASP A 168 -1.85 -22.91 10.30
N PHE A 169 -1.46 -22.61 9.05
CA PHE A 169 -1.85 -21.35 8.41
C PHE A 169 -3.37 -21.16 8.39
N ALA A 170 -4.12 -22.20 8.02
CA ALA A 170 -5.57 -22.14 7.92
C ALA A 170 -6.22 -21.85 9.28
N LEU A 171 -5.77 -22.53 10.34
CA LEU A 171 -6.26 -22.32 11.71
C LEU A 171 -5.93 -20.91 12.23
N GLU A 172 -4.68 -20.46 12.05
CA GLU A 172 -4.26 -19.10 12.43
C GLU A 172 -5.02 -18.01 11.66
N TYR A 173 -5.18 -18.19 10.33
CA TYR A 173 -5.83 -17.21 9.46
C TYR A 173 -7.32 -17.06 9.77
N LEU A 174 -7.99 -18.16 10.08
CA LEU A 174 -9.40 -18.20 10.49
C LEU A 174 -9.62 -17.88 11.97
N ASN A 175 -8.53 -17.69 12.74
CA ASN A 175 -8.57 -17.46 14.19
C ASN A 175 -9.31 -18.59 14.94
N ILE A 176 -9.12 -19.84 14.51
CA ILE A 176 -9.64 -21.02 15.16
C ILE A 176 -8.68 -21.38 16.31
N ARG A 177 -9.20 -21.42 17.53
CA ARG A 177 -8.45 -21.80 18.74
C ARG A 177 -8.83 -23.22 19.15
N GLY A 178 -7.83 -24.04 19.44
CA GLY A 178 -8.03 -25.46 19.78
C GLY A 178 -7.98 -26.35 18.53
N ASP A 179 -8.65 -27.50 18.62
CA ASP A 179 -8.66 -28.48 17.55
C ASP A 179 -9.36 -27.98 16.29
N ALA A 180 -8.92 -28.47 15.14
CA ALA A 180 -9.54 -28.14 13.87
C ALA A 180 -11.00 -28.61 13.86
N PRO A 181 -11.96 -27.77 13.44
CA PRO A 181 -13.36 -28.17 13.37
C PRO A 181 -13.54 -29.33 12.38
N ARG A 182 -14.48 -30.21 12.68
CA ARG A 182 -14.74 -31.39 11.84
C ARG A 182 -15.03 -31.01 10.38
N ARG A 183 -15.72 -29.88 10.14
CA ARG A 183 -16.05 -29.37 8.80
C ARG A 183 -15.80 -27.87 8.74
N LEU A 184 -15.34 -27.36 7.59
CA LEU A 184 -15.15 -25.95 7.31
C LEU A 184 -16.41 -25.35 6.71
N PHE A 185 -16.85 -24.17 7.22
CA PHE A 185 -17.97 -23.43 6.64
C PHE A 185 -17.58 -22.81 5.28
N ASP A 186 -18.55 -22.66 4.38
CA ASP A 186 -18.31 -22.08 3.05
C ASP A 186 -17.70 -20.69 3.08
N GLN A 187 -18.11 -19.84 4.02
CA GLN A 187 -17.53 -18.51 4.17
C GLN A 187 -16.03 -18.57 4.48
N ASP A 188 -15.62 -19.50 5.35
CA ASP A 188 -14.22 -19.66 5.76
C ASP A 188 -13.40 -20.33 4.66
N ARG A 189 -13.99 -21.26 3.93
CA ARG A 189 -13.41 -21.84 2.71
C ARG A 189 -13.10 -20.76 1.67
N LEU A 190 -14.04 -19.83 1.43
CA LEU A 190 -13.86 -18.72 0.49
C LEU A 190 -12.78 -17.73 0.95
N LYS A 191 -12.68 -17.46 2.26
CA LYS A 191 -11.59 -16.66 2.85
C LYS A 191 -10.23 -17.31 2.60
N LEU A 192 -10.11 -18.63 2.90
CA LEU A 192 -8.88 -19.40 2.65
C LEU A 192 -8.53 -19.45 1.16
N LYS A 193 -9.52 -19.67 0.28
CA LYS A 193 -9.32 -19.65 -1.17
C LYS A 193 -8.70 -18.33 -1.63
N LYS A 194 -9.23 -17.20 -1.14
CA LYS A 194 -8.67 -15.86 -1.44
C LYS A 194 -7.25 -15.72 -0.89
N ALA A 195 -6.98 -16.20 0.33
CA ALA A 195 -5.66 -16.09 0.96
C ALA A 195 -4.61 -16.95 0.25
N LEU A 196 -4.93 -18.20 -0.08
CA LEU A 196 -3.96 -19.19 -0.58
C LEU A 196 -3.82 -19.22 -2.11
N LYS A 197 -4.76 -18.66 -2.89
CA LYS A 197 -4.65 -18.65 -4.35
C LYS A 197 -3.36 -17.97 -4.82
N GLY A 198 -2.53 -18.69 -5.58
CA GLY A 198 -1.25 -18.23 -6.08
C GLY A 198 -0.05 -18.55 -5.18
N VAL A 199 -0.27 -19.01 -3.95
CA VAL A 199 0.78 -19.42 -3.01
C VAL A 199 1.43 -20.72 -3.49
N ARG A 200 2.73 -20.85 -3.30
CA ARG A 200 3.51 -22.05 -3.59
C ARG A 200 3.65 -22.90 -2.32
N VAL A 201 3.38 -24.17 -2.47
CA VAL A 201 3.51 -25.17 -1.40
C VAL A 201 4.39 -26.32 -1.85
N VAL A 202 4.97 -27.03 -0.91
CA VAL A 202 5.66 -28.29 -1.12
C VAL A 202 4.86 -29.41 -0.48
N ALA A 203 4.70 -30.51 -1.21
CA ALA A 203 4.06 -31.70 -0.66
C ALA A 203 5.06 -32.50 0.20
N THR A 204 4.62 -32.96 1.37
CA THR A 204 5.47 -33.60 2.40
C THR A 204 5.27 -35.11 2.52
N HIS A 205 4.27 -35.68 1.84
CA HIS A 205 3.96 -37.12 1.90
C HIS A 205 4.97 -38.02 1.16
N ARG A 206 5.92 -37.42 0.43
CA ARG A 206 7.04 -38.10 -0.22
C ARG A 206 8.34 -37.47 0.28
N PRO A 207 9.02 -38.07 1.26
CA PRO A 207 10.24 -37.48 1.85
C PRO A 207 11.38 -37.34 0.84
N ASP A 208 11.47 -38.26 -0.13
CA ASP A 208 12.56 -38.29 -1.13
C ASP A 208 12.36 -37.34 -2.29
N ILE A 209 11.18 -36.77 -2.48
CA ILE A 209 10.83 -35.97 -3.66
C ILE A 209 10.16 -34.67 -3.25
N SER A 210 10.87 -33.55 -3.37
CA SER A 210 10.33 -32.21 -3.09
C SER A 210 9.59 -31.63 -4.28
N ILE A 211 8.30 -31.95 -4.43
CA ILE A 211 7.48 -31.39 -5.52
C ILE A 211 6.81 -30.10 -5.06
N ARG A 212 7.02 -29.03 -5.83
CA ARG A 212 6.47 -27.70 -5.58
C ARG A 212 5.23 -27.46 -6.41
N TYR A 213 4.14 -27.06 -5.76
CA TYR A 213 2.87 -26.76 -6.42
C TYR A 213 2.49 -25.29 -6.23
N LYS A 214 1.83 -24.70 -7.21
CA LYS A 214 1.18 -23.40 -7.10
C LYS A 214 -0.32 -23.60 -6.93
N ILE A 215 -0.88 -23.11 -5.83
CA ILE A 215 -2.31 -23.23 -5.54
C ILE A 215 -3.10 -22.37 -6.52
N THR A 216 -4.03 -23.00 -7.25
CA THR A 216 -4.98 -22.34 -8.17
C THR A 216 -6.34 -22.13 -7.51
N GLY A 217 -6.71 -22.97 -6.55
CA GLY A 217 -7.97 -22.89 -5.84
C GLY A 217 -8.07 -23.80 -4.62
N ILE A 218 -9.25 -23.83 -4.03
CA ILE A 218 -9.66 -24.77 -2.97
C ILE A 218 -10.99 -25.37 -3.41
N THR A 219 -11.14 -26.68 -3.29
CA THR A 219 -12.34 -27.41 -3.71
C THR A 219 -13.58 -26.99 -2.93
N SER A 220 -14.76 -27.12 -3.52
CA SER A 220 -16.03 -26.92 -2.81
C SER A 220 -16.42 -28.16 -1.98
N ALA A 221 -16.17 -29.33 -2.55
CA ALA A 221 -16.40 -30.60 -1.87
C ALA A 221 -15.28 -30.90 -0.87
N PRO A 222 -15.58 -31.57 0.24
CA PRO A 222 -14.59 -32.06 1.19
C PRO A 222 -13.79 -33.22 0.59
N LEU A 223 -12.65 -33.54 1.21
CA LEU A 223 -11.68 -34.50 0.72
C LEU A 223 -12.27 -35.91 0.50
N ASN A 224 -13.13 -36.36 1.40
CA ASN A 224 -13.77 -37.70 1.33
C ASN A 224 -14.78 -37.83 0.17
N GLU A 225 -15.31 -36.74 -0.37
CA GLU A 225 -16.23 -36.74 -1.51
C GLU A 225 -15.51 -36.56 -2.86
N LEU A 226 -14.21 -36.20 -2.84
CA LEU A 226 -13.43 -35.98 -4.06
C LEU A 226 -12.96 -37.29 -4.65
N THR A 227 -13.33 -37.50 -5.92
CA THR A 227 -12.92 -38.67 -6.71
C THR A 227 -12.26 -38.20 -8.02
N PHE A 228 -11.37 -39.01 -8.54
CA PHE A 228 -10.75 -38.81 -9.84
C PHE A 228 -10.59 -40.17 -10.56
N ASP A 229 -10.39 -40.12 -11.88
CA ASP A 229 -10.13 -41.31 -12.66
C ASP A 229 -8.64 -41.67 -12.59
N LEU A 230 -8.37 -42.91 -12.20
CA LEU A 230 -7.05 -43.51 -12.22
C LEU A 230 -7.10 -44.76 -13.10
N ASP A 231 -6.57 -44.66 -14.32
CA ASP A 231 -6.51 -45.76 -15.30
C ASP A 231 -7.88 -46.43 -15.56
N GLY A 232 -8.94 -45.62 -15.72
CA GLY A 232 -10.31 -46.08 -15.97
C GLY A 232 -11.09 -46.49 -14.72
N THR A 233 -10.49 -46.40 -13.53
CA THR A 233 -11.16 -46.70 -12.27
C THR A 233 -11.36 -45.42 -11.42
N ARG A 234 -12.59 -45.17 -10.97
CA ARG A 234 -12.92 -44.03 -10.13
C ARG A 234 -12.47 -44.27 -8.71
N VAL A 235 -11.47 -43.53 -8.23
CA VAL A 235 -10.86 -43.66 -6.89
C VAL A 235 -11.05 -42.38 -6.09
N SER A 236 -11.36 -42.49 -4.79
CA SER A 236 -11.38 -41.30 -3.94
C SER A 236 -9.95 -40.87 -3.57
N VAL A 237 -9.76 -39.55 -3.33
CA VAL A 237 -8.46 -39.02 -2.91
C VAL A 237 -7.97 -39.70 -1.62
N VAL A 238 -8.86 -39.98 -0.67
CA VAL A 238 -8.53 -40.69 0.58
C VAL A 238 -8.02 -42.10 0.29
N GLN A 239 -8.73 -42.88 -0.53
CA GLN A 239 -8.30 -44.23 -0.91
C GLN A 239 -6.97 -44.25 -1.65
N TYR A 240 -6.76 -43.24 -2.52
CA TYR A 240 -5.50 -43.09 -3.25
C TYR A 240 -4.32 -42.86 -2.30
N PHE A 241 -4.47 -41.99 -1.29
CA PHE A 241 -3.40 -41.72 -0.33
C PHE A 241 -3.06 -42.97 0.53
N ILE A 242 -4.05 -43.73 0.93
CA ILE A 242 -3.84 -44.99 1.65
C ILE A 242 -3.12 -46.01 0.75
N ARG A 243 -3.63 -46.25 -0.47
CA ARG A 243 -3.08 -47.30 -1.34
C ARG A 243 -1.69 -46.97 -1.91
N GLN A 244 -1.46 -45.72 -2.25
CA GLN A 244 -0.25 -45.32 -2.97
C GLN A 244 0.88 -44.85 -2.05
N TYR A 245 0.55 -44.31 -0.87
CA TYR A 245 1.52 -43.70 0.03
C TYR A 245 1.51 -44.28 1.46
N ASP A 246 0.64 -45.22 1.72
CA ASP A 246 0.39 -45.75 3.07
C ASP A 246 0.16 -44.65 4.11
N TYR A 247 -0.56 -43.58 3.67
CA TYR A 247 -0.79 -42.38 4.46
C TYR A 247 -2.27 -42.21 4.80
N SER A 248 -2.61 -42.31 6.09
CA SER A 248 -3.97 -42.08 6.59
C SER A 248 -4.23 -40.63 6.86
N LEU A 249 -5.12 -40.01 6.08
CA LEU A 249 -5.49 -38.62 6.18
C LEU A 249 -6.41 -38.37 7.38
N LYS A 250 -6.11 -37.35 8.18
CA LYS A 250 -6.86 -36.99 9.41
C LYS A 250 -8.05 -36.04 9.11
N TYR A 251 -7.86 -35.08 8.20
CA TYR A 251 -8.83 -33.99 7.98
C TYR A 251 -9.69 -34.23 6.74
N ILE A 252 -10.29 -35.44 6.64
CA ILE A 252 -11.05 -35.88 5.47
C ILE A 252 -12.32 -35.05 5.16
N GLN A 253 -12.83 -34.31 6.13
CA GLN A 253 -13.99 -33.41 5.99
C GLN A 253 -13.59 -31.98 5.54
N TRP A 254 -12.28 -31.69 5.43
CA TRP A 254 -11.78 -30.43 4.93
C TRP A 254 -11.65 -30.44 3.39
N PRO A 255 -11.74 -29.28 2.75
CA PRO A 255 -11.52 -29.19 1.31
C PRO A 255 -10.05 -29.40 0.93
N CYS A 256 -9.79 -29.81 -0.30
CA CYS A 256 -8.45 -29.92 -0.87
C CYS A 256 -7.94 -28.58 -1.43
N LEU A 257 -6.63 -28.43 -1.42
CA LEU A 257 -5.96 -27.48 -2.31
C LEU A 257 -6.03 -28.01 -3.74
N GLN A 258 -6.25 -27.11 -4.67
CA GLN A 258 -6.22 -27.38 -6.10
C GLN A 258 -4.99 -26.74 -6.73
N ALA A 259 -4.25 -27.52 -7.51
CA ALA A 259 -3.11 -27.08 -8.32
C ALA A 259 -3.27 -27.57 -9.76
N GLY A 260 -2.42 -27.11 -10.67
CA GLY A 260 -2.51 -27.48 -12.09
C GLY A 260 -3.48 -26.62 -12.88
N SER A 261 -3.89 -27.10 -14.06
CA SER A 261 -4.91 -26.44 -14.90
C SER A 261 -6.32 -26.95 -14.57
N ASP A 262 -7.34 -26.22 -14.96
CA ASP A 262 -8.73 -26.64 -14.76
C ASP A 262 -9.07 -27.92 -15.54
N SER A 263 -8.36 -28.20 -16.67
CA SER A 263 -8.50 -29.43 -17.45
C SER A 263 -7.76 -30.62 -16.84
N ARG A 264 -6.75 -30.40 -16.01
CA ARG A 264 -5.98 -31.46 -15.31
C ARG A 264 -5.67 -30.98 -13.88
N PRO A 265 -6.68 -30.97 -13.00
CA PRO A 265 -6.49 -30.54 -11.62
C PRO A 265 -5.70 -31.58 -10.83
N THR A 266 -4.81 -31.10 -9.98
CA THR A 266 -4.13 -31.90 -8.96
C THR A 266 -4.72 -31.55 -7.59
N TYR A 267 -5.25 -32.53 -6.88
CA TYR A 267 -5.83 -32.37 -5.56
C TYR A 267 -4.79 -32.70 -4.48
N LEU A 268 -4.55 -31.74 -3.58
CA LEU A 268 -3.56 -31.87 -2.52
C LEU A 268 -4.26 -31.67 -1.17
N PRO A 269 -4.28 -32.68 -0.29
CA PRO A 269 -4.75 -32.51 1.09
C PRO A 269 -3.93 -31.43 1.80
N MET A 270 -4.59 -30.54 2.55
CA MET A 270 -3.91 -29.41 3.21
C MET A 270 -2.85 -29.90 4.23
N GLU A 271 -3.11 -31.01 4.90
CA GLU A 271 -2.23 -31.57 5.92
C GLU A 271 -0.89 -32.12 5.40
N VAL A 272 -0.82 -32.45 4.13
CA VAL A 272 0.41 -32.92 3.49
C VAL A 272 1.13 -31.82 2.70
N CYS A 273 0.83 -30.56 2.99
CA CYS A 273 1.42 -29.42 2.30
C CYS A 273 2.02 -28.42 3.27
N ASN A 274 3.23 -27.96 2.98
CA ASN A 274 3.88 -26.85 3.67
C ASN A 274 4.00 -25.63 2.76
N ILE A 275 3.74 -24.44 3.29
CA ILE A 275 3.94 -23.17 2.59
C ILE A 275 5.45 -22.92 2.45
N LEU A 276 5.89 -22.67 1.22
CA LEU A 276 7.29 -22.31 0.96
C LEU A 276 7.60 -20.92 1.51
N GLY A 277 8.74 -20.79 2.19
CA GLY A 277 9.21 -19.50 2.68
C GLY A 277 9.57 -18.50 1.57
N GLY A 278 9.75 -17.24 1.93
CA GLY A 278 10.18 -16.18 1.00
C GLY A 278 9.09 -15.72 0.01
N GLN A 279 7.83 -16.02 0.27
CA GLN A 279 6.71 -15.58 -0.57
C GLN A 279 6.05 -14.34 0.03
N ARG A 280 6.04 -13.24 -0.72
CA ARG A 280 5.40 -12.01 -0.33
C ARG A 280 3.91 -12.23 -0.06
N TYR A 281 3.42 -11.75 1.08
CA TYR A 281 1.99 -11.65 1.36
C TYR A 281 1.41 -10.43 0.66
N SER A 282 0.68 -10.63 -0.43
CA SER A 282 0.14 -9.56 -1.30
C SER A 282 -1.34 -9.25 -1.03
N ARG A 283 -1.91 -9.78 0.07
CA ARG A 283 -3.29 -9.51 0.46
C ARG A 283 -3.37 -8.31 1.40
N LYS A 284 -4.58 -7.76 1.55
CA LYS A 284 -4.83 -6.67 2.49
C LYS A 284 -4.50 -7.12 3.91
N LEU A 285 -3.67 -6.36 4.61
CA LEU A 285 -3.35 -6.59 6.01
C LEU A 285 -4.49 -6.09 6.90
N ASN A 286 -4.71 -6.77 8.01
CA ASN A 286 -5.63 -6.29 9.04
C ASN A 286 -4.95 -5.22 9.92
N GLU A 287 -5.74 -4.48 10.72
CA GLU A 287 -5.23 -3.38 11.55
C GLU A 287 -4.12 -3.81 12.52
N ARG A 288 -4.24 -5.01 13.12
CA ARG A 288 -3.23 -5.56 14.03
C ARG A 288 -1.91 -5.82 13.30
N GLN A 289 -1.99 -6.42 12.10
CA GLN A 289 -0.82 -6.68 11.26
C GLN A 289 -0.14 -5.37 10.84
N VAL A 290 -0.92 -4.36 10.42
CA VAL A 290 -0.39 -3.03 10.09
C VAL A 290 0.30 -2.40 11.29
N THR A 291 -0.33 -2.42 12.48
CA THR A 291 0.26 -1.88 13.71
C THR A 291 1.57 -2.59 14.06
N ASN A 292 1.63 -3.91 13.90
CA ASN A 292 2.83 -4.69 14.17
C ASN A 292 3.96 -4.36 13.17
N ILE A 293 3.66 -4.22 11.87
CA ILE A 293 4.65 -3.80 10.86
C ILE A 293 5.17 -2.40 11.16
N LEU A 294 4.29 -1.44 11.46
CA LEU A 294 4.70 -0.07 11.79
C LEU A 294 5.63 -0.05 13.01
N ARG A 295 5.35 -0.85 14.04
CA ARG A 295 6.22 -0.95 15.22
C ARG A 295 7.61 -1.48 14.87
N LEU A 296 7.71 -2.40 13.91
CA LEU A 296 8.98 -2.98 13.46
C LEU A 296 9.73 -2.10 12.45
N ALA A 297 9.01 -1.31 11.65
CA ALA A 297 9.55 -0.53 10.55
C ALA A 297 9.89 0.92 10.93
N CYS A 298 9.18 1.49 11.91
CA CYS A 298 9.40 2.88 12.33
C CYS A 298 10.60 2.97 13.27
N GLU A 299 11.71 3.43 12.74
CA GLU A 299 12.94 3.72 13.49
C GLU A 299 13.16 5.24 13.64
N ARG A 300 13.79 5.63 14.72
CA ARG A 300 14.28 7.01 14.88
C ARG A 300 15.41 7.29 13.87
N PRO A 301 15.62 8.55 13.46
CA PRO A 301 16.61 8.90 12.44
C PRO A 301 18.01 8.35 12.71
N ASP A 302 18.50 8.43 13.95
CA ASP A 302 19.79 7.91 14.39
C ASP A 302 19.93 6.39 14.17
N LYS A 303 18.90 5.63 14.55
CA LYS A 303 18.87 4.18 14.32
C LYS A 303 18.75 3.83 12.84
N ARG A 304 17.94 4.60 12.09
CA ARG A 304 17.75 4.39 10.65
C ARG A 304 19.06 4.64 9.90
N GLU A 305 19.79 5.69 10.27
CA GLU A 305 21.14 5.96 9.75
C GLU A 305 22.07 4.79 10.00
N GLY A 306 22.18 4.32 11.24
CA GLY A 306 23.00 3.15 11.58
C GLY A 306 22.62 1.90 10.79
N SER A 307 21.30 1.65 10.61
CA SER A 307 20.80 0.53 9.82
C SER A 307 21.18 0.65 8.33
N ILE A 308 21.16 1.86 7.75
CA ILE A 308 21.59 2.11 6.36
C ILE A 308 23.08 1.84 6.20
N VAL A 309 23.91 2.34 7.13
CA VAL A 309 25.38 2.09 7.11
C VAL A 309 25.68 0.60 7.26
N GLU A 310 24.93 -0.10 8.12
CA GLU A 310 25.06 -1.56 8.26
C GLU A 310 24.76 -2.29 6.95
N VAL A 311 23.73 -1.89 6.20
CA VAL A 311 23.38 -2.46 4.88
C VAL A 311 24.54 -2.26 3.90
N ILE A 312 25.14 -1.06 3.84
CA ILE A 312 26.28 -0.77 2.95
C ILE A 312 27.47 -1.67 3.30
N ASN A 313 27.81 -1.78 4.58
CA ASN A 313 28.92 -2.60 5.06
C ASN A 313 28.67 -4.10 4.77
N ARG A 314 27.45 -4.57 4.94
CA ARG A 314 27.06 -5.96 4.69
C ARG A 314 27.07 -6.32 3.20
N ASN A 315 26.68 -5.40 2.33
CA ASN A 315 26.74 -5.59 0.87
C ASN A 315 28.16 -5.47 0.33
N ASN A 316 29.00 -4.66 0.97
CA ASN A 316 30.41 -4.47 0.66
C ASN A 316 30.69 -4.28 -0.85
N TYR A 317 30.11 -3.24 -1.42
CA TYR A 317 30.24 -2.93 -2.87
C TYR A 317 31.68 -2.75 -3.34
N GLY A 318 32.63 -2.49 -2.44
CA GLY A 318 34.04 -2.35 -2.75
C GLY A 318 34.70 -3.64 -3.24
N ILE A 319 34.18 -4.80 -2.85
CA ILE A 319 34.68 -6.13 -3.30
C ILE A 319 33.74 -6.80 -4.30
N ASP A 320 32.59 -6.21 -4.58
CA ASP A 320 31.60 -6.76 -5.52
C ASP A 320 32.16 -6.81 -6.94
N ASP A 321 32.19 -7.99 -7.54
CA ASP A 321 32.79 -8.19 -8.86
C ASP A 321 31.99 -7.49 -9.97
N ASN A 322 30.65 -7.41 -9.84
CA ASN A 322 29.82 -6.68 -10.81
C ASN A 322 30.06 -5.17 -10.71
N ALA A 323 30.18 -4.63 -9.49
CA ALA A 323 30.49 -3.21 -9.32
C ALA A 323 31.88 -2.88 -9.90
N LYS A 324 32.87 -3.75 -9.68
CA LYS A 324 34.22 -3.60 -10.24
C LYS A 324 34.23 -3.68 -11.76
N GLU A 325 33.53 -4.67 -12.35
CA GLU A 325 33.42 -4.85 -13.81
C GLU A 325 32.88 -3.59 -14.49
N PHE A 326 31.84 -2.95 -13.87
CA PHE A 326 31.26 -1.73 -14.38
C PHE A 326 31.95 -0.44 -13.91
N GLY A 327 33.09 -0.54 -13.23
CA GLY A 327 33.86 0.61 -12.74
C GLY A 327 33.13 1.46 -11.69
N ILE A 328 32.14 0.89 -10.97
CA ILE A 328 31.36 1.59 -9.98
C ILE A 328 32.07 1.53 -8.61
N LYS A 329 32.31 2.70 -8.02
CA LYS A 329 32.79 2.83 -6.65
C LYS A 329 31.72 3.42 -5.77
N VAL A 330 31.40 2.74 -4.66
CA VAL A 330 30.45 3.20 -3.65
C VAL A 330 31.23 3.57 -2.40
N MET A 331 31.06 4.80 -1.93
CA MET A 331 31.63 5.25 -0.66
C MET A 331 30.80 4.70 0.51
N ASN A 332 31.47 4.27 1.57
CA ASN A 332 30.79 3.74 2.76
C ASN A 332 30.26 4.83 3.71
N GLN A 333 30.48 6.10 3.35
CA GLN A 333 30.00 7.23 4.12
C GLN A 333 28.74 7.81 3.50
N LEU A 334 27.84 8.31 4.36
CA LEU A 334 26.68 9.06 3.90
C LEU A 334 27.13 10.37 3.24
N ALA A 335 26.39 10.77 2.20
CA ALA A 335 26.65 12.05 1.55
C ALA A 335 26.35 13.20 2.50
N LEU A 336 27.27 14.17 2.57
CA LEU A 336 27.07 15.41 3.30
C LEU A 336 26.52 16.47 2.33
N VAL A 337 25.49 17.17 2.77
CA VAL A 337 24.83 18.23 1.99
C VAL A 337 24.70 19.50 2.83
N ASP A 338 24.90 20.65 2.19
CA ASP A 338 24.56 21.92 2.79
C ASP A 338 23.03 22.06 2.82
N ALA A 339 22.49 22.23 4.03
CA ALA A 339 21.06 22.30 4.23
C ALA A 339 20.68 23.52 5.07
N ARG A 340 19.47 24.05 4.85
CA ARG A 340 18.87 25.09 5.66
C ARG A 340 17.81 24.49 6.55
N VAL A 341 17.86 24.79 7.84
CA VAL A 341 16.77 24.49 8.75
C VAL A 341 15.75 25.63 8.66
N LEU A 342 14.61 25.36 8.05
CA LEU A 342 13.54 26.34 7.94
C LEU A 342 12.87 26.54 9.31
N PRO A 343 12.55 27.78 9.70
CA PRO A 343 11.77 28.02 10.91
C PRO A 343 10.37 27.40 10.76
N PRO A 344 9.77 26.88 11.86
CA PRO A 344 8.41 26.37 11.78
C PRO A 344 7.44 27.50 11.42
N PRO A 345 6.36 27.20 10.64
CA PRO A 345 5.36 28.20 10.31
C PRO A 345 4.60 28.62 11.57
N ARG A 346 4.37 29.92 11.74
CA ARG A 346 3.55 30.47 12.83
C ARG A 346 2.08 30.24 12.51
N LEU A 347 1.35 29.63 13.46
CA LEU A 347 -0.06 29.32 13.32
C LEU A 347 -0.90 30.40 14.01
N LYS A 348 -1.87 30.96 13.30
CA LYS A 348 -2.81 31.94 13.82
C LYS A 348 -4.14 31.29 14.20
N TYR A 349 -4.61 31.59 15.40
CA TYR A 349 -5.88 31.17 15.99
C TYR A 349 -6.81 32.36 16.22
N HIS A 350 -8.04 32.10 16.67
CA HIS A 350 -9.04 33.14 16.92
C HIS A 350 -8.63 34.03 18.10
N GLN A 351 -8.92 35.34 18.00
CA GLN A 351 -8.55 36.33 18.98
C GLN A 351 -9.20 36.15 20.39
N SER A 352 -10.29 35.40 20.48
CA SER A 352 -10.94 35.07 21.75
C SER A 352 -10.24 33.96 22.53
N GLY A 353 -9.24 33.28 21.96
CA GLY A 353 -8.38 32.34 22.67
C GLY A 353 -7.33 33.10 23.49
N ARG A 354 -6.86 32.49 24.60
CA ARG A 354 -5.78 33.06 25.39
C ARG A 354 -4.45 33.11 24.64
N GLU A 355 -4.25 32.12 23.76
CA GLU A 355 -3.10 32.00 22.86
C GLU A 355 -3.56 32.15 21.42
N GLN A 356 -3.18 33.25 20.78
CA GLN A 356 -3.61 33.59 19.42
C GLN A 356 -2.62 33.14 18.33
N ILE A 357 -1.35 33.00 18.70
CA ILE A 357 -0.26 32.60 17.81
C ILE A 357 0.45 31.43 18.46
N CYS A 358 0.69 30.38 17.66
CA CYS A 358 1.42 29.20 18.12
C CYS A 358 2.64 28.97 17.24
N ASN A 359 3.78 28.72 17.87
CA ASN A 359 5.01 28.29 17.22
C ASN A 359 5.15 26.76 17.43
N PRO A 360 4.92 25.93 16.39
CA PRO A 360 5.13 24.49 16.50
C PRO A 360 6.57 24.15 16.90
N SER A 361 6.75 23.15 17.74
CA SER A 361 8.07 22.63 18.11
C SER A 361 8.18 21.17 17.67
N VAL A 362 9.23 20.86 16.91
CA VAL A 362 9.44 19.50 16.34
C VAL A 362 8.20 18.97 15.62
N GLY A 363 7.53 19.84 14.83
CA GLY A 363 6.32 19.51 14.08
C GLY A 363 5.08 19.23 14.93
N GLN A 364 5.08 19.57 16.21
CA GLN A 364 3.98 19.28 17.14
C GLN A 364 3.47 20.55 17.83
N TRP A 365 2.17 20.56 18.06
CA TRP A 365 1.49 21.57 18.88
C TRP A 365 0.18 20.99 19.45
N ASN A 366 -0.44 21.68 20.40
CA ASN A 366 -1.72 21.31 21.01
C ASN A 366 -2.75 22.43 20.90
N MET A 367 -3.98 22.13 21.30
CA MET A 367 -5.09 23.10 21.29
C MET A 367 -5.34 23.78 22.64
N ASN A 368 -4.44 23.60 23.64
CA ASN A 368 -4.62 24.21 24.95
C ASN A 368 -4.60 25.75 24.81
N ASN A 369 -5.55 26.40 25.46
CA ASN A 369 -5.71 27.86 25.44
C ASN A 369 -5.98 28.48 24.06
N LYS A 370 -6.22 27.67 23.01
CA LYS A 370 -6.46 28.12 21.63
C LYS A 370 -7.93 27.93 21.25
N ARG A 371 -8.41 28.76 20.36
CA ARG A 371 -9.72 28.62 19.75
C ARG A 371 -9.58 28.61 18.22
N MET A 372 -10.41 27.79 17.55
CA MET A 372 -10.41 27.67 16.09
C MET A 372 -10.59 29.05 15.46
N ILE A 373 -9.86 29.32 14.39
CA ILE A 373 -9.91 30.63 13.68
C ILE A 373 -11.32 30.94 13.17
N ASN A 374 -12.00 29.89 12.66
CA ASN A 374 -13.41 29.93 12.31
C ASN A 374 -14.08 28.64 12.80
N GLY A 375 -14.81 28.73 13.87
CA GLY A 375 -15.63 27.62 14.34
C GLY A 375 -16.85 27.43 13.46
N GLY A 376 -17.05 26.21 12.99
CA GLY A 376 -18.28 25.81 12.31
C GLY A 376 -19.46 25.73 13.29
N SER A 377 -20.68 25.70 12.75
CA SER A 377 -21.91 25.52 13.53
C SER A 377 -22.60 24.23 13.13
N ILE A 378 -23.19 23.55 14.10
CA ILE A 378 -24.01 22.35 13.88
C ILE A 378 -25.30 22.54 14.66
N ARG A 379 -26.42 22.59 13.98
CA ARG A 379 -27.74 22.76 14.60
C ARG A 379 -28.38 21.43 14.96
N HIS A 380 -28.32 20.48 14.02
CA HIS A 380 -28.95 19.18 14.13
C HIS A 380 -27.92 18.07 13.91
N TRP A 381 -27.72 17.25 14.93
CA TRP A 381 -26.83 16.11 14.86
C TRP A 381 -27.37 14.95 15.69
N ALA A 382 -26.97 13.74 15.33
CA ALA A 382 -27.36 12.52 16.03
C ALA A 382 -26.14 11.62 16.28
N CYS A 383 -26.26 10.76 17.29
CA CYS A 383 -25.27 9.72 17.58
C CYS A 383 -25.91 8.33 17.44
N VAL A 384 -25.23 7.46 16.69
CA VAL A 384 -25.58 6.04 16.54
C VAL A 384 -24.45 5.18 17.05
N SER A 385 -24.76 4.18 17.89
CA SER A 385 -23.78 3.23 18.41
C SER A 385 -24.05 1.81 17.93
N PHE A 386 -23.04 1.18 17.35
CA PHE A 386 -22.98 -0.25 17.00
C PHE A 386 -22.12 -1.05 17.98
N GLY A 387 -21.57 -0.42 19.02
CA GLY A 387 -20.75 -1.07 20.06
C GLY A 387 -21.63 -1.90 21.00
N SER A 388 -21.49 -3.23 20.94
CA SER A 388 -22.32 -4.16 21.71
C SER A 388 -22.07 -4.13 23.23
N ARG A 389 -20.89 -3.64 23.63
CA ARG A 389 -20.44 -3.60 25.04
C ARG A 389 -20.60 -2.24 25.71
N LEU A 390 -21.06 -1.24 24.97
CA LEU A 390 -21.23 0.11 25.49
C LEU A 390 -22.64 0.26 26.07
N GLN A 391 -22.71 0.81 27.27
CA GLN A 391 -23.97 1.28 27.84
C GLN A 391 -24.34 2.63 27.20
N TRP A 392 -25.64 2.91 27.10
CA TRP A 392 -26.12 4.19 26.58
C TRP A 392 -25.57 5.38 27.37
N ASN A 393 -25.45 5.24 28.67
CA ASN A 393 -24.88 6.28 29.53
C ASN A 393 -23.44 6.63 29.14
N ASP A 394 -22.59 5.64 28.79
CA ASP A 394 -21.21 5.89 28.36
C ASP A 394 -21.15 6.76 27.10
N VAL A 395 -22.03 6.43 26.13
CA VAL A 395 -22.13 7.17 24.86
C VAL A 395 -22.63 8.59 25.11
N SER A 396 -23.65 8.76 25.97
CA SER A 396 -24.20 10.06 26.30
C SER A 396 -23.19 10.98 27.01
N VAL A 397 -22.49 10.43 28.01
CA VAL A 397 -21.41 11.15 28.72
C VAL A 397 -20.29 11.56 27.76
N PHE A 398 -19.84 10.65 26.88
CA PHE A 398 -18.85 10.96 25.87
C PHE A 398 -19.30 12.08 24.93
N CYS A 399 -20.53 12.01 24.43
CA CYS A 399 -21.10 13.04 23.55
C CYS A 399 -21.17 14.41 24.24
N ASN A 400 -21.55 14.47 25.52
CA ASN A 400 -21.57 15.70 26.27
C ASN A 400 -20.17 16.31 26.45
N TYR A 401 -19.15 15.49 26.73
CA TYR A 401 -17.76 15.95 26.78
C TYR A 401 -17.27 16.43 25.41
N LEU A 402 -17.65 15.76 24.32
CA LEU A 402 -17.29 16.18 22.96
C LEU A 402 -17.92 17.53 22.62
N VAL A 403 -19.20 17.72 22.90
CA VAL A 403 -19.91 19.01 22.71
C VAL A 403 -19.26 20.12 23.54
N GLY A 404 -18.98 19.86 24.83
CA GLY A 404 -18.27 20.80 25.68
C GLY A 404 -16.91 21.20 25.12
N THR A 405 -16.17 20.23 24.59
CA THR A 405 -14.88 20.46 23.95
C THR A 405 -15.02 21.30 22.67
N CYS A 406 -15.96 20.99 21.79
CA CYS A 406 -16.24 21.76 20.58
C CYS A 406 -16.57 23.23 20.92
N ASN A 407 -17.42 23.47 21.89
CA ASN A 407 -17.79 24.83 22.34
C ASN A 407 -16.60 25.59 22.90
N ASN A 408 -15.81 24.95 23.76
CA ASN A 408 -14.60 25.54 24.35
C ASN A 408 -13.55 25.90 23.28
N MET A 409 -13.47 25.10 22.20
CA MET A 409 -12.58 25.35 21.08
C MET A 409 -13.11 26.35 20.05
N GLY A 410 -14.31 26.89 20.26
CA GLY A 410 -14.86 28.00 19.45
C GLY A 410 -15.83 27.60 18.35
N MET A 411 -16.35 26.38 18.31
CA MET A 411 -17.53 26.05 17.51
C MET A 411 -18.77 26.72 18.12
N ALA A 412 -19.70 27.15 17.28
CA ALA A 412 -20.92 27.84 17.73
C ALA A 412 -21.81 26.87 18.53
N ARG A 413 -22.30 27.37 19.68
CA ARG A 413 -23.22 26.65 20.54
C ARG A 413 -24.63 26.70 19.93
N GLN A 414 -25.02 25.66 19.20
CA GLN A 414 -26.43 25.49 18.81
C GLN A 414 -26.79 24.00 18.77
N GLY A 415 -27.96 23.66 19.27
CA GLY A 415 -28.57 22.35 19.17
C GLY A 415 -28.46 21.44 20.40
N ASN A 416 -29.56 20.90 20.84
CA ASN A 416 -29.63 19.80 21.80
C ASN A 416 -29.17 18.51 21.12
N LEU A 417 -28.44 17.69 21.89
CA LEU A 417 -28.13 16.33 21.50
C LEU A 417 -29.42 15.50 21.53
N GLU A 418 -29.99 15.22 20.38
CA GLU A 418 -31.02 14.18 20.31
C GLU A 418 -30.33 12.83 20.14
N ALA A 419 -30.33 12.10 21.22
CA ALA A 419 -29.72 10.80 21.28
C ALA A 419 -30.63 9.74 20.67
N VAL A 420 -30.30 9.21 19.52
CA VAL A 420 -31.00 8.09 18.92
C VAL A 420 -30.51 6.79 19.58
N LYS A 421 -31.39 6.19 20.38
CA LYS A 421 -31.16 4.88 21.02
C LYS A 421 -30.99 3.80 19.95
N ASN A 422 -30.00 2.93 20.15
CA ASN A 422 -29.71 1.70 19.41
C ASN A 422 -30.63 1.39 18.22
N ILE A 423 -30.25 1.83 17.02
CA ILE A 423 -30.92 1.45 15.78
C ILE A 423 -30.30 0.17 15.24
N TYR A 424 -30.58 -0.96 15.88
CA TYR A 424 -30.12 -2.24 15.32
C TYR A 424 -31.12 -2.84 14.33
N ARG A 425 -32.34 -2.30 14.17
CA ARG A 425 -33.38 -2.89 13.30
C ARG A 425 -34.42 -1.95 12.70
N GLN A 426 -34.33 -0.63 12.81
CA GLN A 426 -35.36 0.22 12.25
C GLN A 426 -34.83 1.31 11.33
N SER A 427 -35.41 1.34 10.15
CA SER A 427 -35.21 2.23 9.01
C SER A 427 -35.50 3.72 9.34
N ALA A 428 -35.30 4.59 8.36
CA ALA A 428 -35.56 6.03 8.35
C ALA A 428 -36.92 6.49 8.97
N GLN A 429 -37.87 5.58 9.17
CA GLN A 429 -39.17 5.82 9.84
C GLN A 429 -39.02 6.25 11.30
N VAL A 430 -37.95 5.85 12.01
CA VAL A 430 -37.76 6.26 13.42
C VAL A 430 -37.31 7.72 13.53
N LEU A 431 -36.56 8.22 12.56
CA LEU A 431 -36.16 9.64 12.48
C LEU A 431 -37.39 10.53 12.22
N ALA A 432 -38.34 10.07 11.40
CA ALA A 432 -39.58 10.76 11.13
C ALA A 432 -40.54 10.79 12.35
N GLN A 433 -40.58 9.72 13.15
CA GLN A 433 -41.43 9.63 14.34
C GLN A 433 -41.00 10.51 15.52
N GLN A 434 -39.76 11.04 15.52
CA GLN A 434 -39.25 11.88 16.61
C GLN A 434 -39.40 13.41 16.37
N GLY A 435 -40.22 13.84 15.42
CA GLY A 435 -40.50 15.26 15.19
C GLY A 435 -39.40 16.01 14.42
N LEU A 436 -38.48 15.29 13.76
CA LEU A 436 -37.43 15.84 12.90
C LEU A 436 -37.89 16.02 11.44
N GLU A 437 -39.19 15.92 11.18
CA GLU A 437 -39.76 16.19 9.86
C GLU A 437 -39.46 17.63 9.44
N GLY A 438 -38.72 17.77 8.32
CA GLY A 438 -38.32 19.06 7.75
C GLY A 438 -37.00 19.64 8.26
N GLN A 439 -36.31 18.97 9.18
CA GLN A 439 -34.99 19.40 9.64
C GLN A 439 -33.89 18.50 9.06
N ASN A 440 -32.93 19.11 8.33
CA ASN A 440 -31.83 18.36 7.76
C ASN A 440 -30.77 18.05 8.83
N LEU A 441 -30.47 16.77 9.03
CA LEU A 441 -29.36 16.33 9.86
C LEU A 441 -28.03 16.77 9.24
N GLU A 442 -27.25 17.54 10.00
CA GLU A 442 -25.97 18.12 9.50
C GLU A 442 -24.78 17.23 9.81
N LEU A 443 -24.84 16.45 10.91
CA LEU A 443 -23.77 15.54 11.33
C LEU A 443 -24.34 14.26 11.95
N LEU A 444 -23.87 13.11 11.50
CA LEU A 444 -24.09 11.82 12.15
C LEU A 444 -22.80 11.35 12.83
N PHE A 445 -22.81 11.26 14.16
CA PHE A 445 -21.72 10.66 14.91
C PHE A 445 -21.93 9.15 15.03
N VAL A 446 -20.92 8.35 14.70
CA VAL A 446 -21.07 6.89 14.62
C VAL A 446 -20.03 6.20 15.50
N VAL A 447 -20.49 5.46 16.50
CA VAL A 447 -19.64 4.54 17.26
C VAL A 447 -19.67 3.19 16.56
N LEU A 448 -18.54 2.78 16.02
CA LEU A 448 -18.38 1.53 15.24
C LEU A 448 -18.54 0.28 16.12
N PRO A 449 -18.82 -0.89 15.54
CA PRO A 449 -18.84 -2.14 16.30
C PRO A 449 -17.44 -2.54 16.80
N ASP A 450 -17.41 -3.41 17.79
CA ASP A 450 -16.18 -4.04 18.25
C ASP A 450 -15.67 -5.10 17.27
N GLY A 451 -14.35 -5.32 17.24
CA GLY A 451 -13.72 -6.43 16.52
C GLY A 451 -13.56 -6.23 15.01
N PRO A 452 -13.46 -7.34 14.24
CA PRO A 452 -13.07 -7.32 12.84
C PRO A 452 -14.09 -6.67 11.90
N ASN A 453 -15.35 -6.55 12.33
CA ASN A 453 -16.41 -5.98 11.53
C ASN A 453 -16.41 -4.44 11.50
N ALA A 454 -15.57 -3.79 12.31
CA ALA A 454 -15.49 -2.33 12.36
C ALA A 454 -15.12 -1.69 11.01
N SER A 455 -14.20 -2.28 10.29
CA SER A 455 -13.75 -1.77 8.99
C SER A 455 -14.83 -1.88 7.91
N ASP A 456 -15.59 -2.99 7.88
CA ASP A 456 -16.69 -3.18 6.92
C ASP A 456 -17.84 -2.22 7.24
N CYS A 457 -18.21 -2.11 8.53
CA CYS A 457 -19.21 -1.15 8.99
C CYS A 457 -18.82 0.28 8.64
N TYR A 458 -17.56 0.67 8.88
CA TYR A 458 -17.04 1.99 8.49
C TYR A 458 -17.24 2.27 7.00
N GLY A 459 -16.84 1.33 6.14
CA GLY A 459 -16.99 1.48 4.68
C GLY A 459 -18.46 1.64 4.26
N ARG A 460 -19.36 0.85 4.83
CA ARG A 460 -20.81 0.94 4.56
C ARG A 460 -21.42 2.26 5.02
N VAL A 461 -21.07 2.71 6.23
CA VAL A 461 -21.52 4.01 6.77
C VAL A 461 -21.05 5.14 5.87
N LYS A 462 -19.78 5.15 5.48
CA LYS A 462 -19.22 6.18 4.60
C LYS A 462 -19.91 6.21 3.24
N ARG A 463 -20.10 5.04 2.64
CA ARG A 463 -20.80 4.95 1.35
C ARG A 463 -22.24 5.42 1.44
N LEU A 464 -22.98 4.92 2.42
CA LEU A 464 -24.42 5.27 2.55
C LEU A 464 -24.59 6.75 2.88
N CYS A 465 -23.92 7.22 3.93
CA CYS A 465 -24.13 8.57 4.42
C CYS A 465 -23.49 9.63 3.51
N GLU A 466 -22.22 9.49 3.15
CA GLU A 466 -21.50 10.56 2.46
C GLU A 466 -21.70 10.54 0.93
N ILE A 467 -21.92 9.35 0.31
CA ILE A 467 -22.09 9.25 -1.15
C ILE A 467 -23.56 9.23 -1.55
N VAL A 468 -24.40 8.42 -0.86
CA VAL A 468 -25.80 8.26 -1.26
C VAL A 468 -26.70 9.36 -0.68
N LEU A 469 -26.52 9.69 0.62
CA LEU A 469 -27.36 10.64 1.34
C LEU A 469 -26.78 12.07 1.40
N GLY A 470 -25.49 12.25 1.15
CA GLY A 470 -24.82 13.55 1.30
C GLY A 470 -24.67 14.01 2.76
N LEU A 471 -24.78 13.09 3.74
CA LEU A 471 -24.73 13.37 5.16
C LEU A 471 -23.31 13.24 5.70
N ILE A 472 -22.83 14.28 6.35
CA ILE A 472 -21.51 14.29 7.00
C ILE A 472 -21.48 13.30 8.17
N THR A 473 -20.43 12.47 8.22
CA THR A 473 -20.26 11.51 9.32
C THR A 473 -18.94 11.67 10.04
N GLN A 474 -18.95 11.40 11.36
CA GLN A 474 -17.74 11.23 12.14
C GLN A 474 -17.81 9.91 12.92
N CYS A 475 -16.87 9.00 12.65
CA CYS A 475 -16.82 7.69 13.29
C CYS A 475 -15.76 7.64 14.40
N CYS A 476 -16.00 6.81 15.42
CA CYS A 476 -15.01 6.44 16.44
C CYS A 476 -15.14 4.96 16.83
N LEU A 477 -14.10 4.41 17.48
CA LEU A 477 -14.14 3.06 18.01
C LEU A 477 -14.64 3.04 19.46
N PRO A 478 -15.33 1.99 19.92
CA PRO A 478 -15.89 1.88 21.28
C PRO A 478 -14.89 2.14 22.40
N LYS A 479 -13.66 1.68 22.24
CA LYS A 479 -12.57 1.91 23.23
C LYS A 479 -12.31 3.38 23.54
N HIS A 480 -12.58 4.27 22.58
CA HIS A 480 -12.39 5.71 22.77
C HIS A 480 -13.58 6.38 23.46
N VAL A 481 -14.75 5.78 23.38
CA VAL A 481 -15.92 6.24 24.15
C VAL A 481 -15.71 6.01 25.65
N GLN A 482 -15.18 4.85 26.01
CA GLN A 482 -14.93 4.49 27.42
C GLN A 482 -13.77 5.21 28.06
N ARG A 483 -12.76 5.63 27.29
CA ARG A 483 -11.49 6.18 27.77
C ARG A 483 -11.03 7.41 26.97
N ALA A 484 -11.95 8.34 26.73
CA ALA A 484 -11.61 9.56 25.99
C ALA A 484 -10.76 10.51 26.83
N GLY A 485 -9.49 10.65 26.48
CA GLY A 485 -8.64 11.73 27.02
C GLY A 485 -8.94 13.06 26.33
N THR A 486 -8.60 14.17 26.98
CA THR A 486 -8.79 15.55 26.47
C THR A 486 -8.22 15.74 25.07
N GLN A 487 -7.02 15.25 24.81
CA GLN A 487 -6.37 15.34 23.50
C GLN A 487 -7.17 14.61 22.39
N TYR A 488 -7.79 13.48 22.71
CA TYR A 488 -8.62 12.75 21.76
C TYR A 488 -9.88 13.54 21.38
N LEU A 489 -10.55 14.13 22.39
CA LEU A 489 -11.72 14.97 22.18
C LEU A 489 -11.38 16.23 21.37
N GLN A 490 -10.25 16.89 21.68
CA GLN A 490 -9.75 18.01 20.89
C GLN A 490 -9.49 17.63 19.44
N ASN A 491 -8.82 16.51 19.18
CA ASN A 491 -8.57 16.01 17.82
C ASN A 491 -9.87 15.66 17.07
N MET A 492 -10.88 15.17 17.80
CA MET A 492 -12.20 14.89 17.24
C MET A 492 -12.93 16.19 16.86
N ALA A 493 -12.90 17.18 17.74
CA ALA A 493 -13.49 18.51 17.50
C ALA A 493 -12.86 19.19 16.27
N LEU A 494 -11.53 19.12 16.12
CA LEU A 494 -10.82 19.64 14.95
C LEU A 494 -11.29 18.98 13.64
N LYS A 495 -11.51 17.66 13.65
CA LYS A 495 -12.02 16.92 12.47
C LYS A 495 -13.46 17.31 12.15
N ILE A 496 -14.32 17.41 13.15
CA ILE A 496 -15.71 17.82 12.98
C ILE A 496 -15.76 19.23 12.41
N ASN A 497 -15.00 20.17 12.99
CA ASN A 497 -14.97 21.56 12.54
C ASN A 497 -14.69 21.70 11.04
N VAL A 498 -13.66 21.02 10.53
CA VAL A 498 -13.31 21.08 9.10
C VAL A 498 -14.41 20.47 8.24
N LYS A 499 -15.01 19.36 8.67
CA LYS A 499 -16.09 18.68 7.92
C LYS A 499 -17.34 19.55 7.76
N VAL A 500 -17.63 20.39 8.74
CA VAL A 500 -18.78 21.31 8.69
C VAL A 500 -18.40 22.71 8.17
N GLY A 501 -17.25 22.82 7.46
CA GLY A 501 -16.81 24.02 6.77
C GLY A 501 -16.06 25.04 7.60
N GLY A 502 -15.75 24.75 8.87
CA GLY A 502 -14.90 25.58 9.70
C GLY A 502 -13.42 25.50 9.35
N ARG A 503 -12.61 26.41 9.90
CA ARG A 503 -11.16 26.42 9.79
C ARG A 503 -10.54 26.34 11.18
N ASN A 504 -9.58 25.44 11.38
CA ASN A 504 -8.94 25.25 12.68
C ASN A 504 -7.90 26.33 12.96
N THR A 505 -7.05 26.59 11.98
CA THR A 505 -5.96 27.57 12.04
C THR A 505 -5.60 28.03 10.63
N VAL A 506 -4.86 29.12 10.53
CA VAL A 506 -4.26 29.61 9.28
C VAL A 506 -2.81 29.97 9.53
N LEU A 507 -2.01 30.02 8.48
CA LEU A 507 -0.62 30.50 8.56
C LEU A 507 -0.61 32.02 8.73
N GLU A 508 0.09 32.52 9.76
CA GLU A 508 0.21 33.96 9.98
C GLU A 508 0.83 34.66 8.77
N ASN A 509 1.91 34.08 8.22
CA ASN A 509 2.57 34.63 7.02
C ASN A 509 1.66 34.66 5.78
N ALA A 510 0.66 33.79 5.71
CA ALA A 510 -0.31 33.85 4.61
C ALA A 510 -1.22 35.09 4.73
N LEU A 511 -1.70 35.40 5.93
CA LEU A 511 -2.48 36.62 6.21
C LEU A 511 -1.68 37.89 5.92
N LEU A 512 -0.39 37.90 6.27
CA LEU A 512 0.53 39.00 6.02
C LEU A 512 1.03 39.08 4.57
N ARG A 513 0.58 38.18 3.71
CA ARG A 513 1.03 38.03 2.31
C ARG A 513 2.55 37.86 2.16
N GLY A 514 3.16 37.25 3.15
CA GLY A 514 4.61 37.05 3.23
C GLY A 514 5.12 35.71 2.70
N ILE A 515 4.29 34.86 2.08
CA ILE A 515 4.73 33.60 1.46
C ILE A 515 5.01 33.85 -0.02
N PRO A 516 6.31 33.83 -0.44
CA PRO A 516 6.67 34.05 -1.84
C PRO A 516 5.97 33.08 -2.78
N LEU A 517 5.62 33.53 -3.98
CA LEU A 517 4.96 32.77 -5.04
C LEU A 517 3.55 32.28 -4.70
N LEU A 518 3.08 32.41 -3.47
CA LEU A 518 1.77 31.94 -3.04
C LEU A 518 0.81 33.07 -2.70
N THR A 519 1.26 34.07 -1.96
CA THR A 519 0.38 35.08 -1.38
C THR A 519 0.52 36.47 -2.01
N ASP A 520 1.47 36.68 -2.92
CA ASP A 520 1.70 37.93 -3.65
C ASP A 520 0.58 38.24 -4.65
N LYS A 521 -0.03 37.24 -5.26
CA LYS A 521 -1.20 37.35 -6.15
C LYS A 521 -2.12 36.13 -6.02
N PRO A 522 -3.41 36.25 -6.41
CA PRO A 522 -4.34 35.12 -6.30
C PRO A 522 -3.77 33.87 -6.94
N THR A 523 -3.60 32.84 -6.14
CA THR A 523 -2.96 31.58 -6.54
C THR A 523 -3.84 30.41 -6.14
N ILE A 524 -4.07 29.49 -7.08
CA ILE A 524 -4.71 28.20 -6.82
C ILE A 524 -3.66 27.10 -6.84
N ILE A 525 -3.75 26.16 -5.88
CA ILE A 525 -2.87 25.01 -5.79
C ILE A 525 -3.69 23.77 -6.09
N PHE A 526 -3.23 22.95 -7.03
CA PHE A 526 -3.78 21.63 -7.33
C PHE A 526 -2.86 20.54 -6.82
N GLY A 527 -3.46 19.45 -6.33
CA GLY A 527 -2.80 18.19 -6.10
C GLY A 527 -3.61 17.06 -6.75
N ALA A 528 -2.94 16.11 -7.38
CA ALA A 528 -3.60 15.01 -8.08
C ALA A 528 -2.92 13.68 -7.77
N ASP A 529 -3.71 12.60 -7.69
CA ASP A 529 -3.22 11.25 -7.47
C ASP A 529 -4.18 10.21 -8.05
N VAL A 530 -3.66 9.04 -8.41
CA VAL A 530 -4.44 7.91 -8.89
C VAL A 530 -4.20 6.68 -8.02
N THR A 531 -5.27 6.13 -7.49
CA THR A 531 -5.22 4.90 -6.69
C THR A 531 -5.61 3.70 -7.52
N HIS A 532 -4.77 2.66 -7.52
CA HIS A 532 -5.03 1.41 -8.22
C HIS A 532 -5.58 0.32 -7.30
N PRO A 533 -6.41 -0.60 -7.85
CA PRO A 533 -6.90 -1.74 -7.11
C PRO A 533 -5.75 -2.67 -6.70
N SER A 534 -5.98 -3.43 -5.61
CA SER A 534 -5.01 -4.40 -5.09
C SER A 534 -4.65 -5.46 -6.13
N PRO A 535 -3.44 -6.04 -6.10
CA PRO A 535 -3.09 -7.14 -6.99
C PRO A 535 -4.08 -8.31 -6.88
N GLY A 536 -4.63 -8.73 -8.02
CA GLY A 536 -5.65 -9.79 -8.11
C GLY A 536 -7.10 -9.29 -8.11
N GLU A 537 -7.32 -7.98 -8.10
CA GLU A 537 -8.62 -7.34 -8.31
C GLU A 537 -8.69 -6.74 -9.73
N ASP A 538 -8.57 -7.61 -10.74
CA ASP A 538 -8.40 -7.22 -12.15
C ASP A 538 -9.65 -6.54 -12.76
N MET A 539 -10.81 -6.67 -12.14
CA MET A 539 -12.08 -6.06 -12.57
C MET A 539 -12.39 -4.70 -11.93
N SER A 540 -11.59 -4.28 -10.96
CA SER A 540 -11.82 -3.01 -10.27
C SER A 540 -11.20 -1.84 -11.04
N PRO A 541 -11.88 -0.68 -11.15
CA PRO A 541 -11.32 0.50 -11.80
C PRO A 541 -10.23 1.15 -10.95
N SER A 542 -9.39 1.96 -11.58
CA SER A 542 -8.56 2.94 -10.89
C SER A 542 -9.39 4.17 -10.52
N ILE A 543 -9.03 4.84 -9.44
CA ILE A 543 -9.73 6.03 -8.97
C ILE A 543 -8.76 7.21 -9.02
N ALA A 544 -9.11 8.21 -9.82
CA ALA A 544 -8.40 9.47 -9.91
C ALA A 544 -9.04 10.49 -8.96
N ALA A 545 -8.22 11.28 -8.28
CA ALA A 545 -8.65 12.37 -7.43
C ALA A 545 -7.85 13.64 -7.75
N VAL A 546 -8.53 14.78 -7.85
CA VAL A 546 -7.91 16.09 -7.99
C VAL A 546 -8.44 17.00 -6.90
N VAL A 547 -7.54 17.60 -6.13
CA VAL A 547 -7.85 18.50 -5.02
C VAL A 547 -7.35 19.90 -5.38
N ALA A 548 -8.10 20.93 -5.04
CA ALA A 548 -7.66 22.30 -5.23
C ALA A 548 -7.95 23.19 -4.02
N SER A 549 -7.08 24.17 -3.77
CA SER A 549 -7.31 25.21 -2.76
C SER A 549 -8.42 26.16 -3.21
N MET A 550 -9.29 26.55 -2.26
CA MET A 550 -10.48 27.37 -2.53
C MET A 550 -10.38 28.79 -2.00
N ASP A 551 -9.57 29.02 -0.98
CA ASP A 551 -9.41 30.32 -0.34
C ASP A 551 -8.01 30.90 -0.59
N TRP A 552 -7.94 32.21 -0.72
CA TRP A 552 -6.71 32.96 -0.88
C TRP A 552 -6.80 34.26 -0.04
N PRO A 553 -5.75 34.70 0.68
CA PRO A 553 -4.37 34.17 0.65
C PRO A 553 -4.08 33.03 1.63
N GLU A 554 -5.04 32.60 2.47
CA GLU A 554 -4.80 31.68 3.58
C GLU A 554 -4.52 30.23 3.14
N VAL A 555 -5.07 29.79 1.99
CA VAL A 555 -4.89 28.44 1.44
C VAL A 555 -5.18 27.35 2.47
N SER A 556 -6.34 27.44 3.09
CA SER A 556 -6.76 26.56 4.20
C SER A 556 -8.03 25.75 3.91
N LYS A 557 -8.76 26.10 2.85
CA LYS A 557 -9.95 25.38 2.38
C LYS A 557 -9.65 24.67 1.07
N TYR A 558 -10.16 23.46 0.93
CA TYR A 558 -9.93 22.61 -0.22
C TYR A 558 -11.24 22.01 -0.72
N THR A 559 -11.31 21.75 -2.01
CA THR A 559 -12.37 20.96 -2.64
C THR A 559 -11.72 19.89 -3.50
N CYS A 560 -12.37 18.74 -3.64
CA CYS A 560 -11.88 17.64 -4.45
C CYS A 560 -12.94 17.16 -5.43
N LEU A 561 -12.48 16.63 -6.56
CA LEU A 561 -13.25 15.86 -7.51
C LEU A 561 -12.62 14.50 -7.67
N VAL A 562 -13.47 13.49 -7.86
CA VAL A 562 -13.06 12.08 -7.96
C VAL A 562 -13.74 11.46 -9.16
N SER A 563 -12.99 10.68 -9.96
CA SER A 563 -13.56 9.89 -11.05
C SER A 563 -13.00 8.47 -11.08
N SER A 564 -13.77 7.53 -11.63
CA SER A 564 -13.31 6.18 -11.93
C SER A 564 -12.81 6.13 -13.37
N GLN A 565 -11.70 5.41 -13.59
CA GLN A 565 -11.09 5.26 -14.91
C GLN A 565 -10.58 3.84 -15.14
N GLY A 566 -10.00 3.56 -16.29
CA GLY A 566 -9.50 2.26 -16.68
C GLY A 566 -8.59 1.60 -15.65
N HIS A 567 -8.59 0.26 -15.63
CA HIS A 567 -7.78 -0.53 -14.70
C HIS A 567 -6.29 -0.21 -14.87
N ARG A 568 -5.64 0.30 -13.81
CA ARG A 568 -4.23 0.69 -13.76
C ARG A 568 -3.82 1.76 -14.78
N GLU A 569 -4.74 2.62 -15.14
CA GLU A 569 -4.48 3.81 -15.92
C GLU A 569 -3.95 4.92 -15.02
N GLU A 570 -2.73 5.41 -15.30
CA GLU A 570 -2.05 6.45 -14.51
C GLU A 570 -2.45 7.86 -14.93
N ILE A 571 -2.79 8.05 -16.21
CA ILE A 571 -3.21 9.35 -16.73
C ILE A 571 -4.65 9.61 -16.30
N ILE A 572 -4.90 10.76 -15.70
CA ILE A 572 -6.25 11.15 -15.28
C ILE A 572 -7.06 11.53 -16.52
N ALA A 573 -7.97 10.65 -16.92
CA ALA A 573 -8.75 10.78 -18.15
C ALA A 573 -9.68 12.01 -18.16
N ASP A 574 -10.27 12.33 -16.98
CA ASP A 574 -11.24 13.44 -16.83
C ASP A 574 -10.60 14.73 -16.30
N LEU A 575 -9.27 14.86 -16.37
CA LEU A 575 -8.57 16.05 -15.90
C LEU A 575 -8.97 17.30 -16.70
N PHE A 576 -9.00 17.17 -18.04
CA PHE A 576 -9.40 18.18 -18.98
C PHE A 576 -10.10 17.52 -20.16
N THR A 577 -11.26 18.03 -20.54
CA THR A 577 -12.04 17.53 -21.67
C THR A 577 -12.36 18.66 -22.65
N GLU A 578 -12.31 18.34 -23.93
CA GLU A 578 -12.73 19.22 -25.01
C GLU A 578 -13.82 18.51 -25.81
N VAL A 579 -14.99 19.13 -25.87
CA VAL A 579 -16.14 18.60 -26.61
C VAL A 579 -16.55 19.62 -27.67
N LYS A 580 -16.64 19.17 -28.92
CA LYS A 580 -17.16 20.00 -30.02
C LYS A 580 -18.69 19.92 -30.04
N ASP A 581 -19.35 20.94 -29.58
CA ASP A 581 -20.81 21.07 -29.63
C ASP A 581 -21.21 21.76 -30.95
N PRO A 582 -22.15 21.17 -31.73
CA PRO A 582 -22.57 21.73 -33.01
C PRO A 582 -23.17 23.13 -32.92
N GLN A 583 -23.77 23.51 -31.79
CA GLN A 583 -24.44 24.80 -31.59
C GLN A 583 -23.59 25.80 -30.80
N LYS A 584 -22.77 25.34 -29.87
CA LYS A 584 -22.01 26.18 -28.93
C LYS A 584 -20.52 26.24 -29.22
N GLY A 585 -20.06 25.54 -30.27
CA GLY A 585 -18.64 25.48 -30.61
C GLY A 585 -17.86 24.55 -29.67
N VAL A 586 -16.61 24.90 -29.35
CA VAL A 586 -15.77 24.09 -28.46
C VAL A 586 -16.12 24.39 -27.03
N ILE A 587 -16.51 23.32 -26.28
CA ILE A 587 -16.81 23.37 -24.86
C ILE A 587 -15.67 22.69 -24.12
N TYR A 588 -15.06 23.42 -23.21
CA TYR A 588 -14.03 22.87 -22.30
C TYR A 588 -14.66 22.39 -21.01
N GLY A 589 -14.27 21.22 -20.55
CA GLY A 589 -14.77 20.56 -19.33
C GLY A 589 -13.65 19.92 -18.51
N GLY A 590 -14.03 19.01 -17.65
CA GLY A 590 -13.12 18.24 -16.81
C GLY A 590 -12.88 18.85 -15.42
N MET A 591 -12.16 18.11 -14.58
CA MET A 591 -11.96 18.44 -13.17
C MET A 591 -11.29 19.78 -12.93
N ILE A 592 -10.30 20.17 -13.74
CA ILE A 592 -9.61 21.46 -13.59
C ILE A 592 -10.58 22.61 -13.76
N ARG A 593 -11.44 22.56 -14.79
CA ARG A 593 -12.42 23.61 -15.04
C ARG A 593 -13.38 23.80 -13.87
N GLU A 594 -13.91 22.72 -13.34
CA GLU A 594 -14.86 22.77 -12.22
C GLU A 594 -14.21 23.33 -10.94
N LEU A 595 -12.96 22.95 -10.69
CA LEU A 595 -12.20 23.45 -9.54
C LEU A 595 -11.81 24.93 -9.72
N LEU A 596 -11.47 25.39 -10.92
CA LEU A 596 -11.25 26.81 -11.23
C LEU A 596 -12.52 27.63 -11.04
N LEU A 597 -13.68 27.13 -11.45
CA LEU A 597 -14.98 27.76 -11.20
C LEU A 597 -15.31 27.84 -9.72
N SER A 598 -14.98 26.80 -8.96
CA SER A 598 -15.15 26.77 -7.49
C SER A 598 -14.28 27.81 -6.81
N PHE A 599 -13.01 27.91 -7.21
CA PHE A 599 -12.10 28.96 -6.73
C PHE A 599 -12.64 30.37 -7.06
N TYR A 600 -13.08 30.61 -8.29
CA TYR A 600 -13.64 31.88 -8.72
C TYR A 600 -14.83 32.32 -7.88
N LYS A 601 -15.76 31.38 -7.62
CA LYS A 601 -16.93 31.64 -6.77
C LYS A 601 -16.54 31.93 -5.31
N ALA A 602 -15.58 31.20 -4.78
CA ALA A 602 -15.14 31.34 -3.38
C ALA A 602 -14.35 32.64 -3.14
N ASN A 603 -13.68 33.19 -4.16
CA ASN A 603 -12.84 34.39 -4.06
C ASN A 603 -13.48 35.64 -4.69
N LYS A 604 -14.80 35.85 -4.46
CA LYS A 604 -15.52 37.04 -4.93
C LYS A 604 -15.35 37.33 -6.43
N SER A 605 -15.46 36.30 -7.25
CA SER A 605 -15.28 36.34 -8.69
C SER A 605 -13.86 36.76 -9.16
N CYS A 606 -12.86 36.52 -8.31
CA CYS A 606 -11.46 36.73 -8.67
C CYS A 606 -10.89 35.48 -9.36
N LYS A 607 -10.31 35.66 -10.55
CA LYS A 607 -9.59 34.58 -11.23
C LYS A 607 -8.20 34.39 -10.64
N PRO A 608 -7.68 33.14 -10.57
CA PRO A 608 -6.31 32.92 -10.16
C PRO A 608 -5.34 33.53 -11.21
N GLY A 609 -4.37 34.31 -10.74
CA GLY A 609 -3.27 34.82 -11.55
C GLY A 609 -2.08 33.84 -11.63
N ARG A 610 -2.12 32.76 -10.84
CA ARG A 610 -1.10 31.70 -10.82
C ARG A 610 -1.73 30.36 -10.47
N ILE A 611 -1.25 29.33 -11.15
CA ILE A 611 -1.59 27.92 -10.89
C ILE A 611 -0.31 27.21 -10.44
N ILE A 612 -0.38 26.47 -9.33
CA ILE A 612 0.67 25.56 -8.87
C ILE A 612 0.06 24.15 -8.91
N PHE A 613 0.73 23.22 -9.57
CA PHE A 613 0.27 21.85 -9.73
C PHE A 613 1.32 20.86 -9.21
N TYR A 614 0.89 19.95 -8.32
CA TYR A 614 1.71 18.88 -7.74
C TYR A 614 1.27 17.52 -8.24
#